data_912af15f409a3cc9485a1b1d75f90cd2
#
_entry.id   912af15f409a3cc9485a1b1d75f90cd2
#
_cell.length_a   1.000
_cell.length_b   1.000
_cell.length_c   1.000
_cell.angle_alpha   90.00
_cell.angle_beta   90.00
_cell.angle_gamma   90.00
#
_symmetry.space_group_name_H-M   'P 1'
#
loop_
_entity.id
_entity.type
_entity.pdbx_description
1 polymer ?
#
loop_
_entity_poly.entity_id
_entity_poly.type
_entity_poly.pdbx_seq_one_letter_code
_entity_poly.pdbx_strand_id
1 'polypeptide(L)'
;MRAFLVLALALAAAGCASKPVEDVPALPRMEYFREVMVQTIPRGCWVEHNNGYVGVAPIVVRVRTSERGYPLGVNAITVQDSTGAWERKMVQYGGPVPERMLFDLRGLS
;
A
#
# COMPACT_ATOMS: atom_id res chain seq x y z
N MET A 1 58.94 -14.28 -2.00
CA MET A 1 57.75 -15.05 -2.43
C MET A 1 56.58 -14.95 -1.47
N ARG A 2 56.82 -15.13 -0.19
CA ARG A 2 55.73 -15.05 0.80
C ARG A 2 55.11 -13.64 0.92
N ALA A 3 55.89 -12.63 0.68
CA ALA A 3 55.39 -11.24 0.71
C ALA A 3 54.41 -10.94 -0.40
N PHE A 4 54.54 -11.58 -1.53
CA PHE A 4 53.60 -11.40 -2.64
C PHE A 4 52.20 -11.96 -2.33
N LEU A 5 52.15 -13.05 -1.64
CA LEU A 5 50.86 -13.65 -1.23
C LEU A 5 50.12 -12.76 -0.25
N VAL A 6 50.86 -12.15 0.67
CA VAL A 6 50.26 -11.24 1.65
C VAL A 6 49.70 -10.00 0.98
N LEU A 7 50.41 -9.46 0.00
CA LEU A 7 49.95 -8.31 -0.77
C LEU A 7 48.68 -8.60 -1.55
N ALA A 8 48.60 -9.78 -2.15
CA ALA A 8 47.39 -10.18 -2.88
C ALA A 8 46.19 -10.23 -1.97
N LEU A 9 46.34 -10.74 -0.77
CA LEU A 9 45.27 -10.80 0.22
C LEU A 9 44.85 -9.41 0.66
N ALA A 10 45.79 -8.50 0.84
CA ALA A 10 45.47 -7.13 1.22
C ALA A 10 44.67 -6.41 0.14
N LEU A 11 44.97 -6.62 -1.10
CA LEU A 11 44.23 -6.05 -2.23
C LEU A 11 42.80 -6.57 -2.30
N ALA A 12 42.60 -7.85 -2.05
CA ALA A 12 41.29 -8.44 -2.03
C ALA A 12 40.40 -7.83 -0.89
N ALA A 13 40.99 -7.62 0.27
CA ALA A 13 40.30 -6.98 1.37
C ALA A 13 39.93 -5.53 1.06
N ALA A 14 40.79 -4.81 0.42
CA ALA A 14 40.50 -3.43 0.00
C ALA A 14 39.38 -3.37 -1.02
N GLY A 15 39.31 -4.32 -1.94
CA GLY A 15 38.22 -4.39 -2.90
C GLY A 15 36.85 -4.63 -2.23
N CYS A 16 36.82 -5.45 -1.19
CA CYS A 16 35.58 -5.67 -0.45
C CYS A 16 35.16 -4.45 0.35
N ALA A 17 36.07 -3.67 0.84
CA ALA A 17 35.77 -2.52 1.67
C ALA A 17 35.11 -1.36 0.91
N SER A 18 35.18 -1.37 -0.43
CA SER A 18 34.59 -0.29 -1.21
C SER A 18 33.05 -0.38 -1.33
N LYS A 19 32.45 -1.52 -1.02
CA LYS A 19 31.01 -1.71 -1.14
C LYS A 19 30.14 -0.92 -0.15
N PRO A 20 30.53 -0.75 1.10
CA PRO A 20 29.66 -0.08 2.07
C PRO A 20 29.30 1.36 1.72
N VAL A 21 30.02 1.99 0.83
CA VAL A 21 29.73 3.37 0.45
C VAL A 21 28.40 3.50 -0.27
N GLU A 22 27.95 2.43 -0.92
CA GLU A 22 26.67 2.42 -1.63
C GLU A 22 25.47 2.30 -0.70
N ASP A 23 25.71 1.90 0.53
CA ASP A 23 24.66 1.66 1.51
C ASP A 23 24.38 2.88 2.38
N VAL A 24 24.69 4.07 1.89
CA VAL A 24 24.27 5.28 2.59
C VAL A 24 22.75 5.28 2.66
N PRO A 25 22.17 5.22 3.86
CA PRO A 25 20.72 5.18 3.97
C PRO A 25 20.12 6.41 3.32
N ALA A 26 19.22 6.19 2.38
CA ALA A 26 18.41 7.27 1.84
C ALA A 26 17.65 7.92 3.00
N LEU A 27 17.47 9.23 2.91
CA LEU A 27 16.63 9.93 3.88
C LEU A 27 15.27 9.24 3.93
N PRO A 28 14.73 8.96 5.12
CA PRO A 28 13.44 8.33 5.23
C PRO A 28 12.41 9.19 4.52
N ARG A 29 11.68 8.58 3.58
CA ARG A 29 10.56 9.24 2.92
C ARG A 29 9.40 9.21 3.88
N MET A 30 8.78 10.35 4.08
CA MET A 30 7.53 10.39 4.82
C MET A 30 6.43 9.77 3.95
N GLU A 31 5.73 8.81 4.52
CA GLU A 31 4.57 8.20 3.88
C GLU A 31 3.32 8.74 4.56
N TYR A 32 2.36 9.13 3.73
CA TYR A 32 1.09 9.65 4.19
C TYR A 32 -0.01 8.68 3.86
N PHE A 33 -0.95 8.54 4.77
CA PHE A 33 -2.12 7.68 4.60
C PHE A 33 -3.35 8.42 5.05
N ARG A 34 -4.46 8.09 4.43
CA ARG A 34 -5.79 8.51 4.90
C ARG A 34 -6.62 7.26 5.14
N GLU A 35 -7.47 7.35 6.14
CA GLU A 35 -8.37 6.26 6.48
C GLU A 35 -9.74 6.55 5.89
N VAL A 36 -10.29 5.54 5.21
CA VAL A 36 -11.62 5.60 4.62
C VAL A 36 -12.50 4.62 5.38
N MET A 37 -13.58 5.10 5.96
CA MET A 37 -14.58 4.22 6.56
C MET A 37 -15.47 3.65 5.46
N VAL A 38 -15.38 2.36 5.23
CA VAL A 38 -16.23 1.66 4.26
C VAL A 38 -17.46 1.13 4.99
N GLN A 39 -18.61 1.57 4.54
CA GLN A 39 -19.91 1.16 5.06
C GLN A 39 -20.72 0.53 3.95
N THR A 40 -21.49 -0.50 4.30
CA THR A 40 -22.29 -1.23 3.33
C THR A 40 -23.72 -1.40 3.83
N ILE A 41 -24.64 -1.52 2.89
CA ILE A 41 -26.02 -1.92 3.13
C ILE A 41 -26.31 -3.11 2.23
N PRO A 42 -26.53 -4.30 2.77
CA PRO A 42 -26.58 -4.66 4.19
C PRO A 42 -25.18 -4.63 4.84
N ARG A 43 -25.16 -4.55 6.15
CA ARG A 43 -23.92 -4.64 6.92
C ARG A 43 -23.33 -6.04 6.78
N GLY A 44 -22.01 -6.13 6.96
CA GLY A 44 -21.35 -7.42 6.95
C GLY A 44 -20.87 -7.87 5.58
N CYS A 45 -20.85 -6.98 4.59
CA CYS A 45 -20.31 -7.29 3.28
C CYS A 45 -18.79 -7.46 3.34
N TRP A 46 -18.27 -8.33 2.50
CA TRP A 46 -16.83 -8.47 2.31
C TRP A 46 -16.28 -7.24 1.61
N VAL A 47 -15.11 -6.81 2.05
CA VAL A 47 -14.46 -5.62 1.49
C VAL A 47 -13.09 -6.01 0.97
N GLU A 48 -12.81 -5.60 -0.26
CA GLU A 48 -11.52 -5.74 -0.90
C GLU A 48 -10.96 -4.37 -1.28
N HIS A 49 -9.67 -4.22 -1.13
CA HIS A 49 -8.94 -3.05 -1.59
C HIS A 49 -7.90 -3.51 -2.61
N ASN A 50 -8.03 -3.04 -3.85
CA ASN A 50 -7.16 -3.45 -4.96
C ASN A 50 -7.05 -4.97 -5.08
N ASN A 51 -8.21 -5.64 -5.00
CA ASN A 51 -8.35 -7.10 -5.08
C ASN A 51 -7.76 -7.87 -3.89
N GLY A 52 -7.32 -7.18 -2.84
CA GLY A 52 -6.89 -7.81 -1.60
C GLY A 52 -7.98 -7.73 -0.55
N TYR A 53 -8.33 -8.85 0.05
CA TYR A 53 -9.33 -8.89 1.11
C TYR A 53 -8.84 -8.13 2.34
N VAL A 54 -9.66 -7.23 2.85
CA VAL A 54 -9.31 -6.44 4.05
C VAL A 54 -10.20 -6.71 5.24
N GLY A 55 -11.39 -7.24 5.04
CA GLY A 55 -12.28 -7.56 6.15
C GLY A 55 -13.74 -7.40 5.80
N VAL A 56 -14.55 -7.20 6.81
CA VAL A 56 -16.01 -7.13 6.73
C VAL A 56 -16.46 -5.74 7.16
N ALA A 57 -17.35 -5.14 6.38
CA ALA A 57 -17.86 -3.79 6.66
C ALA A 57 -18.77 -3.76 7.90
N PRO A 58 -18.76 -2.68 8.68
CA PRO A 58 -17.97 -1.46 8.47
C PRO A 58 -16.51 -1.68 8.83
N ILE A 59 -15.63 -1.15 8.00
CA ILE A 59 -14.18 -1.32 8.20
C ILE A 59 -13.44 -0.10 7.66
N VAL A 60 -12.32 0.21 8.29
CA VAL A 60 -11.43 1.28 7.85
C VAL A 60 -10.43 0.71 6.86
N VAL A 61 -10.31 1.37 5.72
CA VAL A 61 -9.31 1.05 4.70
C VAL A 61 -8.29 2.17 4.64
N ARG A 62 -7.01 1.83 4.73
CA ARG A 62 -5.93 2.81 4.61
C ARG A 62 -5.55 3.00 3.16
N VAL A 63 -5.56 4.24 2.71
CA VAL A 63 -5.19 4.60 1.36
C VAL A 63 -3.93 5.45 1.42
N ARG A 64 -2.93 5.07 0.64
CA ARG A 64 -1.70 5.83 0.54
C ARG A 64 -1.96 7.13 -0.20
N THR A 65 -1.49 8.24 0.36
CA THR A 65 -1.79 9.56 -0.17
C THR A 65 -0.54 10.42 -0.28
N SER A 66 -0.70 11.53 -1.01
CA SER A 66 0.23 12.64 -0.92
C SER A 66 0.07 13.35 0.42
N GLU A 67 0.95 14.30 0.68
CA GLU A 67 0.86 15.15 1.88
C GLU A 67 -0.48 15.84 2.01
N ARG A 68 -1.11 16.21 0.90
CA ARG A 68 -2.41 16.89 0.86
C ARG A 68 -3.60 15.96 0.95
N GLY A 69 -3.37 14.66 1.04
CA GLY A 69 -4.44 13.69 1.15
C GLY A 69 -5.02 13.21 -0.17
N TYR A 70 -4.34 13.45 -1.29
CA TYR A 70 -4.76 12.93 -2.59
C TYR A 70 -4.29 11.50 -2.76
N PRO A 71 -5.14 10.59 -3.27
CA PRO A 71 -4.75 9.19 -3.42
C PRO A 71 -3.59 9.04 -4.40
N LEU A 72 -2.66 8.15 -4.06
CA LEU A 72 -1.56 7.78 -4.93
C LEU A 72 -1.88 6.47 -5.65
N GLY A 73 -1.81 6.52 -6.98
CA GLY A 73 -2.10 5.36 -7.79
C GLY A 73 -3.58 5.01 -7.84
N VAL A 74 -3.86 3.81 -8.33
CA VAL A 74 -5.23 3.30 -8.46
C VAL A 74 -5.66 2.66 -7.15
N ASN A 75 -6.80 3.09 -6.63
CA ASN A 75 -7.39 2.52 -5.43
C ASN A 75 -8.84 2.15 -5.73
N ALA A 76 -9.12 0.86 -5.80
CA ALA A 76 -10.45 0.33 -6.02
C ALA A 76 -10.92 -0.38 -4.76
N ILE A 77 -12.11 -0.04 -4.29
CA ILE A 77 -12.75 -0.71 -3.16
C ILE A 77 -13.94 -1.49 -3.72
N THR A 78 -13.95 -2.79 -3.47
CA THR A 78 -14.99 -3.70 -3.91
C THR A 78 -15.66 -4.29 -2.68
N VAL A 79 -16.96 -4.33 -2.69
CA VAL A 79 -17.75 -4.96 -1.64
C VAL A 79 -18.64 -6.03 -2.23
N GLN A 80 -18.89 -7.09 -1.48
CA GLN A 80 -19.74 -8.20 -1.91
C GLN A 80 -20.57 -8.70 -0.74
N ASP A 81 -21.86 -8.91 -0.97
CA ASP A 81 -22.72 -9.49 0.04
C ASP A 81 -22.78 -11.02 -0.04
N SER A 82 -23.54 -11.65 0.86
CA SER A 82 -23.66 -13.11 0.89
C SER A 82 -24.42 -13.70 -0.29
N THR A 83 -25.16 -12.88 -1.03
CA THR A 83 -25.91 -13.32 -2.21
C THR A 83 -25.10 -13.26 -3.48
N GLY A 84 -23.88 -12.70 -3.43
CA GLY A 84 -23.03 -12.50 -4.58
C GLY A 84 -23.17 -11.13 -5.24
N ALA A 85 -24.08 -10.29 -4.79
CA ALA A 85 -24.16 -8.92 -5.26
C ALA A 85 -22.91 -8.15 -4.86
N TRP A 86 -22.37 -7.37 -5.79
CA TRP A 86 -21.13 -6.66 -5.55
C TRP A 86 -21.15 -5.27 -6.20
N GLU A 87 -20.33 -4.39 -5.67
CA GLU A 87 -20.13 -3.07 -6.23
C GLU A 87 -18.67 -2.67 -6.05
N ARG A 88 -18.13 -1.98 -7.05
CA ARG A 88 -16.78 -1.44 -7.00
C ARG A 88 -16.83 0.06 -7.19
N LYS A 89 -16.14 0.77 -6.31
CA LYS A 89 -15.95 2.21 -6.46
C LYS A 89 -14.47 2.54 -6.44
N MET A 90 -14.08 3.44 -7.33
CA MET A 90 -12.72 3.96 -7.33
C MET A 90 -12.61 5.09 -6.31
N VAL A 91 -11.52 5.10 -5.57
CA VAL A 91 -11.19 6.27 -4.78
C VAL A 91 -10.83 7.39 -5.74
N GLN A 92 -11.50 8.51 -5.57
CA GLN A 92 -11.57 9.55 -6.58
C GLN A 92 -10.22 10.21 -6.84
N TYR A 93 -9.88 10.35 -8.13
CA TYR A 93 -8.74 11.14 -8.56
C TYR A 93 -9.06 12.63 -8.57
N GLY A 94 -8.01 13.46 -8.36
CA GLY A 94 -8.14 14.90 -8.47
C GLY A 94 -8.74 15.56 -7.25
N GLY A 95 -9.05 14.81 -6.22
CA GLY A 95 -9.54 15.32 -4.95
C GLY A 95 -8.97 14.55 -3.77
N PRO A 96 -9.14 15.05 -2.56
CA PRO A 96 -8.68 14.33 -1.37
C PRO A 96 -9.48 13.04 -1.17
N VAL A 97 -8.85 12.07 -0.52
CA VAL A 97 -9.51 10.82 -0.17
C VAL A 97 -10.70 11.11 0.75
N PRO A 98 -11.91 10.59 0.45
CA PRO A 98 -13.08 10.82 1.30
C PRO A 98 -12.92 10.12 2.64
N GLU A 99 -13.57 10.67 3.66
CA GLU A 99 -13.56 10.05 4.99
C GLU A 99 -14.41 8.79 5.04
N ARG A 100 -15.46 8.73 4.23
CA ARG A 100 -16.43 7.64 4.21
C ARG A 100 -16.83 7.30 2.79
N MET A 101 -17.06 6.01 2.56
CA MET A 101 -17.64 5.52 1.33
C MET A 101 -18.80 4.57 1.68
N LEU A 102 -19.97 4.86 1.17
CA LEU A 102 -21.15 4.03 1.38
C LEU A 102 -21.45 3.22 0.11
N PHE A 103 -21.61 1.93 0.30
CA PHE A 103 -22.01 1.00 -0.76
C PHE A 103 -23.39 0.45 -0.41
N ASP A 104 -24.36 0.78 -1.22
CA ASP A 104 -25.73 0.28 -1.05
C ASP A 104 -25.98 -0.80 -2.08
N LEU A 105 -25.99 -2.04 -1.64
CA LEU A 105 -26.17 -3.19 -2.52
C LEU A 105 -27.64 -3.61 -2.67
N ARG A 106 -28.54 -2.88 -2.04
CA ARG A 106 -29.98 -3.16 -2.19
C ARG A 106 -30.39 -2.90 -3.64
N GLY A 107 -31.04 -3.86 -4.23
CA GLY A 107 -31.47 -3.76 -5.63
C GLY A 107 -30.45 -4.20 -6.65
N LEU A 108 -29.27 -4.63 -6.25
CA LEU A 108 -28.26 -5.17 -7.16
C LEU A 108 -28.33 -6.69 -7.36
N SER A 109 -29.19 -7.34 -6.64
CA SER A 109 -29.36 -8.80 -6.71
C SER A 109 -30.12 -9.23 -7.97
#